data_b35f861abac114f624992fc4a5e06866
#
_entry.id   b35f861abac114f624992fc4a5e06866
#
_cell.length_a   1.000
_cell.length_b   1.000
_cell.length_c   1.000
_cell.angle_alpha   90.00
_cell.angle_beta   90.00
_cell.angle_gamma   90.00
#
_symmetry.space_group_name_H-M   'P 1'
#
loop_
_entity.id
_entity.type
_entity.pdbx_description
1 polymer ?
#
loop_
_entity_poly.entity_id
_entity_poly.type
_entity_poly.pdbx_seq_one_letter_code
_entity_poly.pdbx_strand_id
1 'polypeptide(L)'
;MKLYVSEPGSDDFNRVVERREDVLVSDLVVTEVTSALARRLRQGTGTLEAARRMQHSILERLDGGGYQRVELTRAVHRRAEQFLLSLTEIPLRAADALHLALAASGRALSMASFDGRLRRAARAAGLLTYPA
;
A
#
# COMPACT_ATOMS: atom_id res chain seq x y z
N MET A 1 -15.10 3.56 8.27
CA MET A 1 -14.68 3.78 6.87
C MET A 1 -13.29 3.19 6.67
N LYS A 2 -13.17 2.23 5.76
CA LYS A 2 -11.90 1.51 5.58
C LYS A 2 -10.90 2.33 4.80
N LEU A 3 -9.65 2.35 5.28
CA LEU A 3 -8.52 3.04 4.66
C LEU A 3 -7.48 2.02 4.21
N TYR A 4 -7.18 1.99 2.92
CA TYR A 4 -6.08 1.19 2.39
C TYR A 4 -4.78 2.00 2.45
N VAL A 5 -3.72 1.41 3.01
CA VAL A 5 -2.42 2.06 3.16
C VAL A 5 -1.40 1.34 2.28
N SER A 6 -0.81 2.06 1.32
CA SER A 6 0.20 1.51 0.41
C SER A 6 1.63 1.62 0.92
N GLU A 7 1.88 2.45 1.93
CA GLU A 7 3.24 2.75 2.42
C GLU A 7 3.26 2.87 3.96
N PRO A 8 3.02 1.76 4.70
CA PRO A 8 3.07 1.80 6.16
C PRO A 8 4.50 1.98 6.65
N GLY A 9 4.65 2.47 7.86
CA GLY A 9 5.95 2.54 8.55
C GLY A 9 6.61 3.90 8.55
N SER A 10 6.12 4.89 7.79
CA SER A 10 6.59 6.27 7.93
C SER A 10 5.89 6.94 9.12
N ASP A 11 6.55 7.93 9.71
CA ASP A 11 5.95 8.68 10.81
C ASP A 11 4.66 9.39 10.39
N ASP A 12 4.61 9.90 9.16
CA ASP A 12 3.42 10.58 8.63
C ASP A 12 2.24 9.62 8.52
N PHE A 13 2.46 8.41 8.01
CA PHE A 13 1.40 7.40 7.94
C PHE A 13 1.02 6.86 9.31
N ASN A 14 1.99 6.74 10.21
CA ASN A 14 1.69 6.32 11.57
C ASN A 14 0.71 7.29 12.24
N ARG A 15 0.83 8.59 11.98
CA ARG A 15 -0.13 9.58 12.48
C ARG A 15 -1.53 9.41 11.88
N VAL A 16 -1.58 9.15 10.56
CA VAL A 16 -2.87 8.96 9.87
C VAL A 16 -3.60 7.71 10.37
N VAL A 17 -2.86 6.63 10.65
CA VAL A 17 -3.43 5.34 11.02
C VAL A 17 -3.56 5.15 12.54
N GLU A 18 -2.97 6.04 13.32
CA GLU A 18 -3.01 5.95 14.78
C GLU A 18 -4.46 5.94 15.27
N ARG A 19 -4.78 5.00 16.15
CA ARG A 19 -6.12 4.81 16.72
C ARG A 19 -7.20 4.37 15.73
N ARG A 20 -6.86 4.08 14.47
CA ARG A 20 -7.82 3.51 13.52
C ARG A 20 -7.80 1.99 13.63
N GLU A 21 -8.98 1.39 13.55
CA GLU A 21 -9.15 -0.07 13.56
C GLU A 21 -9.47 -0.61 12.15
N ASP A 22 -9.67 0.28 11.19
CA ASP A 22 -10.16 -0.03 9.85
C ASP A 22 -9.09 0.11 8.77
N VAL A 23 -7.82 -0.07 9.13
CA VAL A 23 -6.69 0.06 8.21
C VAL A 23 -6.45 -1.26 7.49
N LEU A 24 -6.48 -1.19 6.16
CA LEU A 24 -6.22 -2.34 5.27
C LEU A 24 -4.79 -2.28 4.75
N VAL A 25 -4.09 -3.39 4.83
CA VAL A 25 -2.72 -3.54 4.30
C VAL A 25 -2.63 -4.91 3.63
N SER A 26 -1.87 -5.04 2.55
CA SER A 26 -1.63 -6.32 1.88
C SER A 26 -0.19 -6.77 2.02
N ASP A 27 0.04 -8.06 1.77
CA ASP A 27 1.40 -8.60 1.73
C ASP A 27 2.26 -7.96 0.62
N LEU A 28 1.62 -7.45 -0.45
CA LEU A 28 2.31 -6.69 -1.48
C LEU A 28 3.07 -5.50 -0.90
N VAL A 29 2.46 -4.81 0.07
CA VAL A 29 3.08 -3.66 0.74
C VAL A 29 4.35 -4.08 1.47
N VAL A 30 4.34 -5.21 2.14
CA VAL A 30 5.53 -5.73 2.85
C VAL A 30 6.66 -5.98 1.85
N THR A 31 6.35 -6.61 0.72
CA THR A 31 7.33 -6.86 -0.34
C THR A 31 7.91 -5.56 -0.89
N GLU A 32 7.06 -4.57 -1.15
CA GLU A 32 7.52 -3.29 -1.70
C GLU A 32 8.36 -2.49 -0.71
N VAL A 33 7.96 -2.45 0.56
CA VAL A 33 8.75 -1.79 1.61
C VAL A 33 10.11 -2.48 1.74
N THR A 34 10.13 -3.80 1.74
CA THR A 34 11.38 -4.57 1.79
C THR A 34 12.26 -4.28 0.59
N SER A 35 11.67 -4.18 -0.61
CA SER A 35 12.39 -3.80 -1.82
C SER A 35 13.03 -2.42 -1.71
N ALA A 36 12.29 -1.44 -1.17
CA ALA A 36 12.81 -0.09 -0.96
C ALA A 36 13.96 -0.08 0.05
N LEU A 37 13.84 -0.85 1.13
CA LEU A 37 14.91 -0.99 2.12
C LEU A 37 16.16 -1.62 1.50
N ALA A 38 15.99 -2.66 0.69
CA ALA A 38 17.10 -3.31 -0.02
C ALA A 38 17.82 -2.34 -0.96
N ARG A 39 17.06 -1.48 -1.65
CA ARG A 39 17.64 -0.45 -2.52
C ARG A 39 18.50 0.52 -1.73
N ARG A 40 18.02 0.96 -0.57
CA ARG A 40 18.80 1.86 0.31
C ARG A 40 20.09 1.20 0.78
N LEU A 41 20.04 -0.10 1.12
CA LEU A 41 21.24 -0.85 1.50
C LEU A 41 22.25 -0.89 0.38
N ARG A 42 21.81 -1.14 -0.87
CA ARG A 42 22.71 -1.13 -2.04
C ARG A 42 23.33 0.24 -2.30
N GLN A 43 22.63 1.31 -1.93
CA GLN A 43 23.12 2.69 -2.04
C GLN A 43 24.01 3.10 -0.86
N GLY A 44 24.28 2.20 0.06
CA GLY A 44 25.11 2.48 1.22
C GLY A 44 24.41 3.26 2.33
N THR A 45 23.09 3.36 2.32
CA THR A 45 22.31 4.04 3.34
C THR A 45 21.61 3.04 4.25
N GLY A 46 21.68 3.27 5.56
CA GLY A 46 21.08 2.39 6.55
C GLY A 46 21.88 1.11 6.77
N THR A 47 21.34 0.23 7.59
CA THR A 47 21.94 -1.04 7.94
C THR A 47 20.96 -2.19 7.70
N LEU A 48 21.49 -3.38 7.45
CA LEU A 48 20.65 -4.58 7.30
C LEU A 48 19.82 -4.84 8.57
N GLU A 49 20.41 -4.61 9.73
CA GLU A 49 19.72 -4.79 11.00
C GLU A 49 18.52 -3.86 11.15
N ALA A 50 18.68 -2.58 10.80
CA ALA A 50 17.58 -1.62 10.84
C ALA A 50 16.48 -1.98 9.82
N ALA A 51 16.86 -2.45 8.64
CA ALA A 51 15.92 -2.89 7.62
C ALA A 51 15.10 -4.08 8.11
N ARG A 52 15.73 -5.05 8.75
CA ARG A 52 15.05 -6.22 9.32
C ARG A 52 14.09 -5.83 10.44
N ARG A 53 14.48 -4.87 11.28
CA ARG A 53 13.59 -4.39 12.35
C ARG A 53 12.33 -3.74 11.77
N MET A 54 12.46 -2.94 10.72
CA MET A 54 11.31 -2.30 10.08
C MET A 54 10.39 -3.34 9.44
N GLN A 55 10.95 -4.29 8.69
CA GLN A 55 10.17 -5.39 8.11
C GLN A 55 9.42 -6.16 9.20
N HIS A 56 10.12 -6.53 10.26
CA HIS A 56 9.53 -7.29 11.37
C HIS A 56 8.38 -6.52 12.03
N SER A 57 8.55 -5.22 12.24
CA SER A 57 7.52 -4.37 12.83
C SER A 57 6.23 -4.36 11.99
N ILE A 58 6.35 -4.26 10.68
CA ILE A 58 5.19 -4.28 9.78
C ILE A 58 4.52 -5.65 9.80
N LEU A 59 5.32 -6.72 9.75
CA LEU A 59 4.79 -8.09 9.80
C LEU A 59 4.08 -8.39 11.12
N GLU A 60 4.62 -7.95 12.24
CA GLU A 60 3.96 -8.13 13.53
C GLU A 60 2.58 -7.48 13.56
N ARG A 61 2.45 -6.27 13.04
CA ARG A 61 1.17 -5.57 13.01
C ARG A 61 0.19 -6.25 12.05
N LEU A 62 0.69 -6.73 10.92
CA LEU A 62 -0.14 -7.42 9.92
C LEU A 62 -0.63 -8.77 10.44
N ASP A 63 0.27 -9.58 11.00
CA ASP A 63 -0.05 -10.91 11.51
C ASP A 63 -0.77 -10.86 12.85
N GLY A 64 -0.48 -9.86 13.67
CA GLY A 64 -1.08 -9.67 14.98
C GLY A 64 -2.43 -8.96 14.99
N GLY A 65 -2.96 -8.57 13.82
CA GLY A 65 -4.27 -7.95 13.72
C GLY A 65 -4.28 -6.44 13.92
N GLY A 66 -3.13 -5.77 14.00
CA GLY A 66 -3.06 -4.31 14.03
C GLY A 66 -3.50 -3.67 12.71
N TYR A 67 -3.37 -4.43 11.62
CA TYR A 67 -3.94 -4.11 10.31
C TYR A 67 -4.89 -5.22 9.90
N GLN A 68 -5.90 -4.88 9.09
CA GLN A 68 -6.72 -5.89 8.42
C GLN A 68 -6.02 -6.28 7.12
N ARG A 69 -5.74 -7.56 6.94
CA ARG A 69 -5.05 -8.07 5.76
C ARG A 69 -6.02 -8.19 4.59
N VAL A 70 -5.63 -7.63 3.44
CA VAL A 70 -6.31 -7.87 2.17
C VAL A 70 -5.43 -8.81 1.36
N GLU A 71 -5.99 -9.94 0.92
CA GLU A 71 -5.22 -10.95 0.22
C GLU A 71 -5.08 -10.66 -1.27
N LEU A 72 -3.92 -10.98 -1.82
CA LEU A 72 -3.60 -10.86 -3.24
C LEU A 72 -4.12 -12.10 -3.97
N THR A 73 -5.41 -12.10 -4.28
CA THR A 73 -6.09 -13.22 -4.91
C THR A 73 -6.03 -13.13 -6.44
N ARG A 74 -6.44 -14.21 -7.10
CA ARG A 74 -6.60 -14.20 -8.56
C ARG A 74 -7.55 -13.10 -9.01
N ALA A 75 -8.66 -12.91 -8.30
CA ALA A 75 -9.63 -11.86 -8.63
C ALA A 75 -9.01 -10.46 -8.53
N VAL A 76 -8.13 -10.23 -7.56
CA VAL A 76 -7.40 -8.97 -7.43
C VAL A 76 -6.52 -8.73 -8.65
N HIS A 77 -5.81 -9.74 -9.14
CA HIS A 77 -5.00 -9.62 -10.35
C HIS A 77 -5.86 -9.25 -11.56
N ARG A 78 -6.99 -9.91 -11.75
CA ARG A 78 -7.90 -9.62 -12.88
C ARG A 78 -8.44 -8.19 -12.78
N ARG A 79 -8.76 -7.72 -11.59
CA ARG A 79 -9.22 -6.36 -11.37
C ARG A 79 -8.11 -5.34 -11.67
N ALA A 80 -6.87 -5.62 -11.27
CA ALA A 80 -5.73 -4.77 -11.57
C ALA A 80 -5.55 -4.59 -13.08
N GLU A 81 -5.69 -5.66 -13.84
CA GLU A 81 -5.61 -5.62 -15.30
C GLU A 81 -6.72 -4.74 -15.91
N GLN A 82 -7.92 -4.80 -15.34
CA GLN A 82 -9.02 -3.93 -15.76
C GLN A 82 -8.69 -2.46 -15.51
N PHE A 83 -8.11 -2.11 -14.36
CA PHE A 83 -7.67 -0.75 -14.08
C PHE A 83 -6.61 -0.27 -15.09
N LEU A 84 -5.64 -1.14 -15.41
CA LEU A 84 -4.59 -0.80 -16.38
C LEU A 84 -5.18 -0.44 -17.75
N LEU A 85 -6.21 -1.15 -18.19
CA LEU A 85 -6.83 -0.93 -19.48
C LEU A 85 -7.87 0.19 -19.49
N SER A 86 -8.46 0.52 -18.36
CA SER A 86 -9.48 1.58 -18.26
C SER A 86 -8.92 2.94 -17.89
N LEU A 87 -7.80 3.01 -17.17
CA LEU A 87 -7.16 4.26 -16.74
C LEU A 87 -5.93 4.57 -17.60
N THR A 88 -6.05 4.45 -18.91
CA THR A 88 -4.92 4.57 -19.84
C THR A 88 -4.27 5.95 -19.86
N GLU A 89 -4.97 6.99 -19.42
CA GLU A 89 -4.42 8.35 -19.33
C GLU A 89 -3.45 8.53 -18.15
N ILE A 90 -3.45 7.60 -17.23
CA ILE A 90 -2.55 7.62 -16.08
C ILE A 90 -1.49 6.54 -16.31
N PRO A 91 -0.18 6.87 -16.26
CA PRO A 91 0.87 5.90 -16.54
C PRO A 91 1.07 4.93 -15.36
N LEU A 92 0.07 4.09 -15.10
CA LEU A 92 0.09 3.11 -14.02
C LEU A 92 1.10 2.00 -14.30
N ARG A 93 1.81 1.60 -13.27
CA ARG A 93 2.60 0.37 -13.28
C ARG A 93 1.78 -0.77 -12.67
N ALA A 94 2.27 -2.00 -12.84
CA ALA A 94 1.59 -3.19 -12.32
C ALA A 94 1.31 -3.09 -10.82
N ALA A 95 2.30 -2.65 -10.03
CA ALA A 95 2.12 -2.52 -8.58
C ALA A 95 1.05 -1.49 -8.21
N ASP A 96 1.00 -0.37 -8.93
CA ASP A 96 -0.04 0.66 -8.71
C ASP A 96 -1.43 0.07 -8.93
N ALA A 97 -1.60 -0.66 -10.02
CA ALA A 97 -2.88 -1.29 -10.35
C ALA A 97 -3.28 -2.35 -9.32
N LEU A 98 -2.30 -3.10 -8.80
CA LEU A 98 -2.55 -4.06 -7.74
C LEU A 98 -3.01 -3.38 -6.45
N HIS A 99 -2.42 -2.24 -6.09
CA HIS A 99 -2.88 -1.47 -4.92
C HIS A 99 -4.33 -1.00 -5.09
N LEU A 100 -4.69 -0.50 -6.27
CA LEU A 100 -6.08 -0.11 -6.55
C LEU A 100 -7.03 -1.30 -6.42
N ALA A 101 -6.65 -2.44 -6.98
CA ALA A 101 -7.45 -3.65 -6.93
C ALA A 101 -7.59 -4.19 -5.51
N LEU A 102 -6.53 -4.11 -4.71
CA LEU A 102 -6.56 -4.51 -3.30
C LEU A 102 -7.49 -3.60 -2.50
N ALA A 103 -7.40 -2.29 -2.71
CA ALA A 103 -8.30 -1.35 -2.06
C ALA A 103 -9.76 -1.64 -2.41
N ALA A 104 -10.06 -1.89 -3.67
CA ALA A 104 -11.40 -2.24 -4.13
C ALA A 104 -11.88 -3.56 -3.52
N SER A 105 -11.02 -4.58 -3.48
CA SER A 105 -11.33 -5.89 -2.90
C SER A 105 -11.66 -5.77 -1.41
N GLY A 106 -10.92 -4.94 -0.68
CA GLY A 106 -11.16 -4.69 0.73
C GLY A 106 -12.30 -3.71 1.00
N ARG A 107 -12.94 -3.18 -0.03
CA ARG A 107 -14.00 -2.18 0.05
C ARG A 107 -13.54 -0.91 0.76
N ALA A 108 -12.32 -0.48 0.52
CA ALA A 108 -11.80 0.77 1.03
C ALA A 108 -12.54 1.95 0.39
N LEU A 109 -12.81 2.99 1.18
CA LEU A 109 -13.35 4.25 0.69
C LEU A 109 -12.26 5.30 0.52
N SER A 110 -11.07 5.04 1.07
CA SER A 110 -9.94 5.97 0.99
C SER A 110 -8.63 5.20 0.87
N MET A 111 -7.63 5.90 0.34
CA MET A 111 -6.26 5.36 0.18
C MET A 111 -5.25 6.38 0.71
N ALA A 112 -4.29 5.91 1.48
CA ALA A 112 -3.15 6.71 1.90
C ALA A 112 -1.91 6.30 1.11
N SER A 113 -1.33 7.23 0.36
CA SER A 113 -0.13 7.03 -0.44
C SER A 113 0.60 8.36 -0.66
N PHE A 114 1.94 8.34 -0.65
CA PHE A 114 2.73 9.49 -1.06
C PHE A 114 3.01 9.51 -2.57
N ASP A 115 2.69 8.44 -3.28
CA ASP A 115 2.84 8.40 -4.73
C ASP A 115 1.72 9.19 -5.41
N GLY A 116 2.08 10.33 -6.02
CA GLY A 116 1.10 11.21 -6.66
C GLY A 116 0.36 10.55 -7.83
N ARG A 117 1.02 9.65 -8.55
CA ARG A 117 0.42 8.91 -9.65
C ARG A 117 -0.63 7.93 -9.12
N LEU A 118 -0.31 7.21 -8.05
CA LEU A 118 -1.26 6.29 -7.42
C LEU A 118 -2.45 7.05 -6.83
N ARG A 119 -2.21 8.21 -6.19
CA ARG A 119 -3.32 9.04 -5.70
C ARG A 119 -4.23 9.51 -6.83
N ARG A 120 -3.66 9.94 -7.98
CA ARG A 120 -4.46 10.32 -9.15
C ARG A 120 -5.37 9.18 -9.61
N ALA A 121 -4.81 7.98 -9.70
CA ALA A 121 -5.56 6.80 -10.10
C ALA A 121 -6.64 6.44 -9.06
N ALA A 122 -6.33 6.54 -7.79
CA ALA A 122 -7.28 6.28 -6.71
C ALA A 122 -8.47 7.24 -6.79
N ARG A 123 -8.21 8.54 -6.98
CA ARG A 123 -9.28 9.53 -7.17
C ARG A 123 -10.11 9.24 -8.39
N ALA A 124 -9.49 8.85 -9.51
CA ALA A 124 -10.20 8.48 -10.73
C ALA A 124 -11.09 7.24 -10.52
N ALA A 125 -10.72 6.37 -9.60
CA ALA A 125 -11.50 5.19 -9.23
C ALA A 125 -12.55 5.48 -8.13
N GLY A 126 -12.68 6.73 -7.69
CA GLY A 126 -13.70 7.13 -6.73
C GLY A 126 -13.27 7.09 -5.27
N LEU A 127 -11.98 6.89 -5.00
CA LEU A 127 -11.48 6.86 -3.63
C LEU A 127 -11.11 8.26 -3.13
N LEU A 128 -11.32 8.51 -1.85
CA LEU A 128 -10.70 9.64 -1.17
C LEU A 128 -9.22 9.34 -0.97
N THR A 129 -8.38 10.37 -0.97
CA THR A 129 -6.94 10.16 -0.86
C THR A 129 -6.34 10.97 0.29
N TYR A 130 -5.26 10.40 0.88
CA TYR A 130 -4.45 11.04 1.89
C TYR A 130 -2.98 10.96 1.47
N PRO A 131 -2.24 12.05 1.42
CA PRO A 131 -2.77 13.42 1.45
C PRO A 131 -3.71 13.70 0.28
N ALA A 132 -4.49 14.72 0.43
CA ALA A 132 -5.52 15.08 -0.55
C ALA A 132 -4.94 15.47 -1.92
#